data_02801e507a56b74cb81a04c69778e08b
#
_entry.id   02801e507a56b74cb81a04c69778e08b
#
_cell.length_a   1.000
_cell.length_b   1.000
_cell.length_c   1.000
_cell.angle_alpha   90.00
_cell.angle_beta   90.00
_cell.angle_gamma   90.00
#
_symmetry.space_group_name_H-M   'P 1'
#
loop_
_entity.id
_entity.type
_entity.pdbx_description
1 polymer ?
#
loop_
_entity_poly.entity_id
_entity_poly.type
_entity_poly.pdbx_seq_one_letter_code
_entity_poly.pdbx_strand_id
1 'polypeptide(L)'
;MYKEFIIIIVVIALIVGLDIITNNYTKESVEIMSNELNILRDYILKEDKENALAKMKVVKEKWEERYKILAFYIEHDELEKVETEMTGLAADLNVEEYKHCISELDTTIFILEHIQEKEEFHLRSIF
;
A
#
# COMPACT_ATOMS: atom_id res chain seq x y z
N MET A 1 -23.49 30.82 -22.27
CA MET A 1 -24.26 30.18 -21.20
C MET A 1 -24.10 28.65 -21.18
N TYR A 2 -24.34 27.97 -22.29
CA TYR A 2 -24.16 26.51 -22.36
C TYR A 2 -22.71 26.03 -22.31
N LYS A 3 -21.77 26.82 -22.84
CA LYS A 3 -20.33 26.46 -22.85
C LYS A 3 -19.75 26.36 -21.43
N GLU A 4 -20.08 27.31 -20.56
CA GLU A 4 -19.61 27.32 -19.18
C GLU A 4 -20.16 26.14 -18.38
N PHE A 5 -21.41 25.83 -18.60
CA PHE A 5 -22.09 24.69 -17.96
C PHE A 5 -21.45 23.36 -18.40
N ILE A 6 -21.16 23.20 -19.67
CA ILE A 6 -20.49 22.02 -20.22
C ILE A 6 -19.07 21.87 -19.64
N ILE A 7 -18.33 22.98 -19.54
CA ILE A 7 -16.98 22.96 -18.97
C ILE A 7 -17.02 22.49 -17.52
N ILE A 8 -17.98 22.98 -16.72
CA ILE A 8 -18.14 22.57 -15.33
C ILE A 8 -18.42 21.06 -15.23
N ILE A 9 -19.33 20.55 -16.06
CA ILE A 9 -19.65 19.11 -16.08
C ILE A 9 -18.44 18.28 -16.45
N VAL A 10 -17.67 18.69 -17.45
CA VAL A 10 -16.44 17.99 -17.88
C VAL A 10 -15.42 17.96 -16.76
N VAL A 11 -15.20 19.09 -16.08
CA VAL A 11 -14.26 19.17 -14.95
C VAL A 11 -14.68 18.24 -13.82
N ILE A 12 -15.95 18.23 -13.45
CA ILE A 12 -16.48 17.33 -12.41
C ILE A 12 -16.29 15.87 -12.82
N ALA A 13 -16.58 15.52 -14.08
CA ALA A 13 -16.41 14.17 -14.59
C ALA A 13 -14.94 13.72 -14.54
N LEU A 14 -14.01 14.62 -14.85
CA LEU A 14 -12.56 14.34 -14.76
C LEU A 14 -12.13 14.09 -13.32
N ILE A 15 -12.59 14.91 -12.37
CA ILE A 15 -12.25 14.76 -10.95
C ILE A 15 -12.78 13.41 -10.42
N VAL A 16 -14.03 13.09 -10.70
CA VAL A 16 -14.65 11.82 -10.28
C VAL A 16 -13.90 10.63 -10.90
N GLY A 17 -13.57 10.74 -12.20
CA GLY A 17 -12.81 9.69 -12.90
C GLY A 17 -11.45 9.45 -12.29
N LEU A 18 -10.73 10.50 -11.93
CA LEU A 18 -9.43 10.40 -11.26
C LEU A 18 -9.56 9.75 -9.88
N ASP A 19 -10.58 10.13 -9.12
CA ASP A 19 -10.82 9.53 -7.80
C ASP A 19 -11.10 8.03 -7.89
N ILE A 20 -11.87 7.60 -8.88
CA ILE A 20 -12.13 6.17 -9.11
C ILE A 20 -10.85 5.44 -9.49
N ILE A 21 -10.04 6.00 -10.39
CA ILE A 21 -8.79 5.40 -10.84
C ILE A 21 -7.80 5.26 -9.67
N THR A 22 -7.63 6.32 -8.87
CA THR A 22 -6.72 6.30 -7.73
C THR A 22 -7.19 5.33 -6.66
N ASN A 23 -8.49 5.27 -6.40
CA ASN A 23 -9.06 4.31 -5.44
C ASN A 23 -8.81 2.86 -5.90
N ASN A 24 -9.03 2.56 -7.16
CA ASN A 24 -8.79 1.23 -7.73
C ASN A 24 -7.31 0.86 -7.68
N TYR A 25 -6.43 1.80 -7.98
CA TYR A 25 -4.98 1.58 -7.91
C TYR A 25 -4.52 1.31 -6.47
N THR A 26 -5.05 2.06 -5.51
CA THR A 26 -4.75 1.86 -4.09
C THR A 26 -5.21 0.47 -3.64
N LYS A 27 -6.43 0.09 -3.97
CA LYS A 27 -6.99 -1.22 -3.64
C LYS A 27 -6.13 -2.36 -4.21
N GLU A 28 -5.79 -2.27 -5.49
CA GLU A 28 -4.93 -3.26 -6.15
C GLU A 28 -3.56 -3.32 -5.48
N SER A 29 -2.96 -2.16 -5.18
CA SER A 29 -1.66 -2.09 -4.51
C SER A 29 -1.68 -2.76 -3.14
N VAL A 30 -2.72 -2.50 -2.34
CA VAL A 30 -2.88 -3.12 -1.02
C VAL A 30 -3.05 -4.63 -1.14
N GLU A 31 -3.84 -5.11 -2.10
CA GLU A 31 -4.03 -6.54 -2.34
C GLU A 31 -2.70 -7.22 -2.73
N ILE A 32 -1.95 -6.64 -3.66
CA ILE A 32 -0.66 -7.17 -4.11
C ILE A 32 0.31 -7.23 -2.93
N MET A 33 0.45 -6.15 -2.18
CA MET A 33 1.37 -6.09 -1.06
C MET A 33 0.97 -7.05 0.07
N SER A 34 -0.31 -7.12 0.39
CA SER A 34 -0.82 -8.02 1.43
C SER A 34 -0.60 -9.48 1.06
N ASN A 35 -0.79 -9.85 -0.20
CA ASN A 35 -0.55 -11.22 -0.67
C ASN A 35 0.94 -11.59 -0.54
N GLU A 36 1.84 -10.70 -0.94
CA GLU A 36 3.27 -10.94 -0.83
C GLU A 36 3.73 -11.01 0.63
N LEU A 37 3.19 -10.14 1.47
CA LEU A 37 3.49 -10.14 2.90
C LEU A 37 2.97 -11.40 3.58
N ASN A 38 1.82 -11.93 3.17
CA ASN A 38 1.29 -13.18 3.72
C ASN A 38 2.14 -14.39 3.32
N ILE A 39 2.70 -14.41 2.10
CA ILE A 39 3.66 -15.43 1.69
C ILE A 39 4.93 -15.33 2.53
N LEU A 40 5.41 -14.12 2.74
CA LEU A 40 6.56 -13.85 3.61
C LEU A 40 6.29 -14.35 5.04
N ARG A 41 5.08 -14.11 5.56
CA ARG A 41 4.67 -14.59 6.87
C ARG A 41 4.86 -16.10 7.01
N ASP A 42 4.45 -16.86 5.99
CA ASP A 42 4.56 -18.32 6.02
C ASP A 42 6.02 -18.76 6.14
N TYR A 43 6.93 -18.11 5.41
CA TYR A 43 8.37 -18.39 5.53
C TYR A 43 8.91 -18.03 6.91
N ILE A 44 8.48 -16.90 7.46
CA ILE A 44 8.91 -16.46 8.80
C ILE A 44 8.41 -17.43 9.88
N LEU A 45 7.16 -17.88 9.78
CA LEU A 45 6.60 -18.84 10.74
C LEU A 45 7.33 -20.18 10.71
N LYS A 46 7.87 -20.56 9.56
CA LYS A 46 8.69 -21.78 9.41
C LYS A 46 10.16 -21.55 9.74
N GLU A 47 10.53 -20.32 10.09
CA GLU A 47 11.91 -19.91 10.33
C GLU A 47 12.83 -20.21 9.14
N ASP A 48 12.27 -20.14 7.94
CA ASP A 48 12.99 -20.34 6.68
C ASP A 48 13.62 -19.02 6.23
N LYS A 49 14.77 -18.73 6.79
CA LYS A 49 15.48 -17.46 6.57
C LYS A 49 15.80 -17.19 5.11
N GLU A 50 16.29 -18.20 4.40
CA GLU A 50 16.68 -18.05 2.99
C GLU A 50 15.52 -17.60 2.11
N ASN A 51 14.40 -18.32 2.18
CA ASN A 51 13.21 -17.99 1.41
C ASN A 51 12.55 -16.70 1.90
N ALA A 52 12.59 -16.45 3.21
CA ALA A 52 12.06 -15.19 3.76
C ALA A 52 12.83 -13.99 3.26
N LEU A 53 14.15 -14.04 3.22
CA LEU A 53 14.98 -12.95 2.69
C LEU A 53 14.73 -12.73 1.19
N ALA A 54 14.62 -13.80 0.43
CA ALA A 54 14.29 -13.73 -1.00
C ALA A 54 12.92 -13.08 -1.23
N LYS A 55 11.90 -13.46 -0.44
CA LYS A 55 10.56 -12.87 -0.53
C LYS A 55 10.56 -11.41 -0.07
N MET A 56 11.33 -11.07 0.96
CA MET A 56 11.45 -9.69 1.42
C MET A 56 11.98 -8.77 0.31
N LYS A 57 12.92 -9.26 -0.47
CA LYS A 57 13.44 -8.51 -1.63
C LYS A 57 12.32 -8.25 -2.64
N VAL A 58 11.50 -9.24 -2.93
CA VAL A 58 10.34 -9.10 -3.84
C VAL A 58 9.34 -8.09 -3.27
N VAL A 59 9.06 -8.15 -1.97
CA VAL A 59 8.16 -7.20 -1.29
C VAL A 59 8.66 -5.77 -1.49
N LYS A 60 9.95 -5.53 -1.26
CA LYS A 60 10.55 -4.21 -1.45
C LYS A 60 10.46 -3.72 -2.89
N GLU A 61 10.76 -4.58 -3.84
CA GLU A 61 10.70 -4.24 -5.27
C GLU A 61 9.28 -3.85 -5.69
N LYS A 62 8.30 -4.63 -5.27
CA LYS A 62 6.89 -4.34 -5.56
C LYS A 62 6.41 -3.06 -4.89
N TRP A 63 6.84 -2.83 -3.65
CA TRP A 63 6.50 -1.58 -2.96
C TRP A 63 7.07 -0.37 -3.70
N GLU A 64 8.32 -0.40 -4.09
CA GLU A 64 8.95 0.69 -4.83
C GLU A 64 8.22 0.99 -6.14
N GLU A 65 7.80 -0.05 -6.85
CA GLU A 65 7.03 0.09 -8.08
C GLU A 65 5.68 0.78 -7.82
N ARG A 66 4.95 0.33 -6.81
CA ARG A 66 3.65 0.92 -6.44
C ARG A 66 3.78 2.31 -5.85
N TYR A 67 4.80 2.53 -5.05
CA TYR A 67 5.08 3.81 -4.40
C TYR A 67 5.14 4.97 -5.41
N LYS A 68 5.73 4.75 -6.56
CA LYS A 68 5.88 5.81 -7.58
C LYS A 68 4.55 6.46 -7.95
N ILE A 69 3.49 5.69 -8.04
CA ILE A 69 2.16 6.19 -8.36
C ILE A 69 1.42 6.66 -7.10
N LEU A 70 1.46 5.87 -6.04
CA LEU A 70 0.79 6.21 -4.78
C LEU A 70 1.25 7.56 -4.24
N ALA A 71 2.54 7.88 -4.39
CA ALA A 71 3.12 9.13 -3.90
C ALA A 71 2.52 10.38 -4.54
N PHE A 72 1.84 10.26 -5.68
CA PHE A 72 1.18 11.40 -6.31
C PHE A 72 -0.08 11.86 -5.56
N TYR A 73 -0.73 10.98 -4.80
CA TYR A 73 -2.02 11.33 -4.21
C TYR A 73 -2.21 10.85 -2.76
N ILE A 74 -1.38 9.95 -2.25
CA ILE A 74 -1.41 9.52 -0.84
C ILE A 74 -0.48 10.43 -0.03
N GLU A 75 -0.90 10.80 1.19
CA GLU A 75 -0.08 11.59 2.08
C GLU A 75 1.26 10.91 2.35
N HIS A 76 2.34 11.70 2.29
CA HIS A 76 3.69 11.20 2.49
C HIS A 76 3.87 10.49 3.83
N ASP A 77 3.28 11.01 4.89
CA ASP A 77 3.36 10.42 6.23
C ASP A 77 2.80 9.00 6.28
N GLU A 78 1.74 8.74 5.55
CA GLU A 78 1.11 7.42 5.48
C GLU A 78 2.02 6.40 4.79
N LEU A 79 2.63 6.80 3.67
CA LEU A 79 3.56 5.95 2.93
C LEU A 79 4.86 5.73 3.70
N GLU A 80 5.33 6.75 4.42
CA GLU A 80 6.52 6.66 5.26
C GLU A 80 6.35 5.64 6.39
N LYS A 81 5.16 5.54 6.97
CA LYS A 81 4.86 4.52 7.99
C LYS A 81 5.05 3.11 7.44
N VAL A 82 4.60 2.85 6.22
CA VAL A 82 4.80 1.55 5.55
C VAL A 82 6.29 1.26 5.38
N GLU A 83 7.04 2.24 4.89
CA GLU A 83 8.48 2.09 4.68
C GLU A 83 9.25 1.86 5.97
N THR A 84 8.88 2.57 7.04
CA THR A 84 9.48 2.41 8.36
C THR A 84 9.29 1.00 8.88
N GLU A 85 8.06 0.47 8.80
CA GLU A 85 7.77 -0.89 9.24
C GLU A 85 8.47 -1.94 8.38
N MET A 86 8.53 -1.75 7.07
CA MET A 86 9.24 -2.65 6.17
C MET A 86 10.75 -2.66 6.43
N THR A 87 11.32 -1.50 6.76
CA THR A 87 12.74 -1.38 7.11
C THR A 87 13.05 -2.15 8.39
N GLY A 88 12.19 -2.00 9.40
CA GLY A 88 12.32 -2.75 10.65
C GLY A 88 12.18 -4.26 10.43
N LEU A 89 11.19 -4.65 9.64
CA LEU A 89 10.96 -6.05 9.28
C LEU A 89 12.19 -6.67 8.61
N ALA A 90 12.78 -5.98 7.64
CA ALA A 90 13.98 -6.46 6.97
C ALA A 90 15.19 -6.59 7.92
N ALA A 91 15.37 -5.61 8.81
CA ALA A 91 16.45 -5.62 9.79
C ALA A 91 16.30 -6.79 10.78
N ASP A 92 15.09 -6.98 11.31
CA ASP A 92 14.81 -8.07 12.26
C ASP A 92 14.90 -9.44 11.61
N LEU A 93 14.52 -9.55 10.35
CA LEU A 93 14.66 -10.78 9.60
C LEU A 93 16.13 -11.19 9.44
N ASN A 94 17.01 -10.23 9.19
CA ASN A 94 18.45 -10.48 9.08
C ASN A 94 19.06 -11.04 10.37
N VAL A 95 18.56 -10.64 11.53
CA VAL A 95 19.05 -11.10 12.84
C VAL A 95 18.17 -12.20 13.45
N GLU A 96 17.25 -12.74 12.66
CA GLU A 96 16.39 -13.87 13.06
C GLU A 96 15.49 -13.59 14.27
N GLU A 97 15.06 -12.33 14.41
CA GLU A 97 14.06 -11.93 15.40
C GLU A 97 12.64 -12.19 14.87
N TYR A 98 12.30 -13.47 14.69
CA TYR A 98 11.08 -13.87 14.00
C TYR A 98 9.79 -13.36 14.64
N LYS A 99 9.74 -13.27 15.96
CA LYS A 99 8.55 -12.73 16.66
C LYS A 99 8.33 -11.27 16.33
N HIS A 100 9.38 -10.48 16.30
CA HIS A 100 9.33 -9.08 15.91
C HIS A 100 8.93 -8.93 14.45
N CYS A 101 9.45 -9.81 13.59
CA CYS A 101 9.08 -9.83 12.17
C CYS A 101 7.58 -9.99 11.98
N ILE A 102 6.95 -10.91 12.68
CA ILE A 102 5.50 -11.13 12.59
C ILE A 102 4.73 -9.89 13.02
N SER A 103 5.14 -9.26 14.12
CA SER A 103 4.51 -8.02 14.61
C SER A 103 4.61 -6.90 13.59
N GLU A 104 5.78 -6.69 13.03
CA GLU A 104 6.02 -5.63 12.03
C GLU A 104 5.30 -5.90 10.72
N LEU A 105 5.23 -7.16 10.32
CA LEU A 105 4.50 -7.58 9.13
C LEU A 105 3.00 -7.32 9.29
N ASP A 106 2.43 -7.70 10.43
CA ASP A 106 1.02 -7.46 10.73
C ASP A 106 0.72 -5.96 10.79
N THR A 107 1.61 -5.19 11.39
CA THR A 107 1.49 -3.73 11.44
C THR A 107 1.53 -3.13 10.03
N THR A 108 2.41 -3.62 9.17
CA THR A 108 2.49 -3.17 7.78
C THR A 108 1.19 -3.42 7.02
N ILE A 109 0.62 -4.61 7.14
CA ILE A 109 -0.67 -4.94 6.52
C ILE A 109 -1.77 -4.04 7.07
N PHE A 110 -1.80 -3.82 8.38
CA PHE A 110 -2.78 -2.93 9.01
C PHE A 110 -2.69 -1.51 8.44
N ILE A 111 -1.49 -0.97 8.29
CA ILE A 111 -1.29 0.37 7.72
C ILE A 111 -1.77 0.43 6.27
N LEU A 112 -1.46 -0.59 5.47
CA LEU A 112 -1.91 -0.67 4.08
C LEU A 112 -3.44 -0.70 3.99
N GLU A 113 -4.09 -1.51 4.81
CA GLU A 113 -5.56 -1.57 4.87
C GLU A 113 -6.16 -0.23 5.31
N HIS A 114 -5.52 0.46 6.25
CA HIS A 114 -5.95 1.78 6.71
C HIS A 114 -5.87 2.82 5.58
N ILE A 115 -4.80 2.78 4.79
CA ILE A 115 -4.65 3.66 3.62
C ILE A 115 -5.80 3.41 2.63
N GLN A 116 -6.12 2.16 2.36
CA GLN A 116 -7.22 1.79 1.46
C GLN A 116 -8.57 2.27 1.99
N GLU A 117 -8.85 2.04 3.28
CA GLU A 117 -10.11 2.47 3.92
C GLU A 117 -10.27 3.99 3.86
N LYS A 118 -9.20 4.74 4.09
CA LYS A 118 -9.20 6.19 4.04
C LYS A 118 -9.50 6.69 2.62
N GLU A 119 -8.94 6.07 1.60
CA GLU A 119 -9.22 6.39 0.21
C GLU A 119 -10.67 6.06 -0.17
N GLU A 120 -11.19 4.93 0.26
CA GLU A 120 -12.60 4.55 0.04
C GLU A 120 -13.55 5.53 0.73
N PHE A 121 -13.24 5.93 1.94
CA PHE A 121 -14.04 6.92 2.67
C PHE A 121 -14.05 8.27 1.94
N HIS A 122 -12.91 8.70 1.43
CA HIS A 122 -12.80 9.93 0.65
C HIS A 122 -13.67 9.87 -0.62
N LEU A 123 -13.63 8.75 -1.33
CA LEU A 123 -14.44 8.54 -2.53
C LEU A 123 -15.94 8.57 -2.22
N ARG A 124 -16.37 7.93 -1.13
CA ARG A 124 -17.77 7.94 -0.68
C ARG A 124 -18.25 9.33 -0.30
N SER A 125 -17.39 10.18 0.23
CA SER A 125 -17.73 11.55 0.64
C SER A 125 -18.08 12.43 -0.55
N ILE A 126 -17.59 12.10 -1.74
CA ILE A 126 -17.86 12.84 -2.97
C ILE A 126 -19.24 12.45 -3.56
N PHE A 127 -19.64 11.22 -3.33
CA PHE A 127 -20.92 10.68 -3.76
C PHE A 127 -21.92 10.60 -2.61
#